data_8feb521fa0e9828abec667967e36fd71
#
_entry.id   8feb521fa0e9828abec667967e36fd71
#
_cell.length_a   1.000
_cell.length_b   1.000
_cell.length_c   1.000
_cell.angle_alpha   90.00
_cell.angle_beta   90.00
_cell.angle_gamma   90.00
#
_symmetry.space_group_name_H-M   'P 1'
#
loop_
_entity.id
_entity.type
_entity.pdbx_description
1 polymer ?
#
loop_
_entity_poly.entity_id
_entity_poly.type
_entity_poly.pdbx_seq_one_letter_code
_entity_poly.pdbx_strand_id
1 'polypeptide(L)'
;MNLKYLLIGIACSFITASIGGSLTTLDQWYFSLQQPNWKPPDSFFPVIWSIIFIFIGISFGISYGKAGNTENKRKLIFCFLFNGLLNILWSFLYFYLKRPDFALLEVVFLWGSILLLMLITSKHSTFSSLLLSPYLVWVTIATKLNYYIVIANGPF
;
A
#
# COMPACT_ATOMS: atom_id res chain seq x y z
N MET A 1 -10.94 -19.75 -11.41
CA MET A 1 -10.73 -18.31 -11.10
C MET A 1 -11.76 -17.51 -11.89
N ASN A 2 -12.54 -16.67 -11.24
CA ASN A 2 -13.58 -15.88 -11.94
C ASN A 2 -12.93 -14.57 -12.47
N LEU A 3 -12.83 -14.46 -13.79
CA LEU A 3 -12.20 -13.32 -14.47
C LEU A 3 -12.84 -11.98 -14.07
N LYS A 4 -14.15 -11.95 -13.85
CA LYS A 4 -14.88 -10.74 -13.42
C LYS A 4 -14.32 -10.18 -12.10
N TYR A 5 -14.12 -11.04 -11.09
CA TYR A 5 -13.61 -10.58 -9.79
C TYR A 5 -12.15 -10.16 -9.86
N LEU A 6 -11.36 -10.79 -10.71
CA LEU A 6 -9.99 -10.41 -10.98
C LEU A 6 -9.90 -8.99 -11.57
N LEU A 7 -10.69 -8.74 -12.63
CA LEU A 7 -10.72 -7.43 -13.27
C LEU A 7 -11.21 -6.32 -12.34
N ILE A 8 -12.25 -6.61 -11.52
CA ILE A 8 -12.73 -5.66 -10.51
C ILE A 8 -11.61 -5.36 -9.50
N GLY A 9 -10.94 -6.38 -8.97
CA GLY A 9 -9.85 -6.19 -8.01
C GLY A 9 -8.71 -5.34 -8.57
N ILE A 10 -8.27 -5.63 -9.80
CA ILE A 10 -7.23 -4.86 -10.48
C ILE A 10 -7.71 -3.41 -10.72
N ALA A 11 -8.93 -3.21 -11.21
CA ALA A 11 -9.45 -1.86 -11.44
C ALA A 11 -9.51 -1.04 -10.14
N CYS A 12 -10.01 -1.61 -9.04
CA CYS A 12 -10.06 -0.93 -7.73
C CYS A 12 -8.66 -0.61 -7.20
N SER A 13 -7.70 -1.53 -7.32
CA SER A 13 -6.32 -1.27 -6.88
C SER A 13 -5.66 -0.16 -7.72
N PHE A 14 -5.92 -0.10 -9.02
CA PHE A 14 -5.42 0.99 -9.87
C PHE A 14 -6.08 2.34 -9.58
N ILE A 15 -7.35 2.38 -9.17
CA ILE A 15 -7.99 3.62 -8.68
C ILE A 15 -7.25 4.13 -7.44
N THR A 16 -6.96 3.24 -6.48
CA THR A 16 -6.17 3.58 -5.29
C THR A 16 -4.78 4.10 -5.68
N ALA A 17 -4.10 3.41 -6.60
CA ALA A 17 -2.78 3.81 -7.12
C ALA A 17 -2.82 5.20 -7.79
N SER A 18 -3.86 5.48 -8.57
CA SER A 18 -4.02 6.75 -9.27
C SER A 18 -4.25 7.91 -8.30
N ILE A 19 -5.07 7.70 -7.28
CA ILE A 19 -5.32 8.72 -6.25
C ILE A 19 -4.04 8.97 -5.43
N GLY A 20 -3.41 7.92 -4.91
CA GLY A 20 -2.15 8.06 -4.16
C GLY A 20 -1.02 8.65 -5.00
N GLY A 21 -0.91 8.24 -6.26
CA GLY A 21 0.06 8.77 -7.22
C GLY A 21 -0.14 10.24 -7.53
N SER A 22 -1.39 10.70 -7.66
CA SER A 22 -1.69 12.12 -7.89
C SER A 22 -1.31 13.04 -6.71
N LEU A 23 -1.24 12.47 -5.50
CA LEU A 23 -0.80 13.17 -4.29
C LEU A 23 0.72 13.13 -4.12
N THR A 24 1.41 12.25 -4.85
CA THR A 24 2.86 12.06 -4.75
C THR A 24 3.58 13.03 -5.67
N THR A 25 4.03 14.15 -5.13
CA THR A 25 4.79 15.17 -5.86
C THR A 25 6.25 15.15 -5.44
N LEU A 26 7.15 14.95 -6.41
CA LEU A 26 8.60 15.10 -6.19
C LEU A 26 9.01 16.54 -6.54
N ASP A 27 8.71 17.45 -5.62
CA ASP A 27 8.96 18.88 -5.76
C ASP A 27 10.29 19.29 -5.10
N GLN A 28 10.57 20.60 -5.10
CA GLN A 28 11.77 21.16 -4.51
C GLN A 28 11.90 20.81 -3.01
N TRP A 29 10.78 20.75 -2.26
CA TRP A 29 10.80 20.33 -0.87
C TRP A 29 11.30 18.90 -0.73
N TYR A 30 10.79 17.96 -1.53
CA TYR A 30 11.22 16.56 -1.49
C TYR A 30 12.72 16.40 -1.77
N PHE A 31 13.24 17.14 -2.77
CA PHE A 31 14.66 17.08 -3.11
C PHE A 31 15.56 17.85 -2.12
N SER A 32 15.00 18.72 -1.28
CA SER A 32 15.74 19.39 -0.21
C SER A 32 15.96 18.51 1.03
N LEU A 33 15.19 17.43 1.17
CA LEU A 33 15.33 16.52 2.30
C LEU A 33 16.64 15.74 2.24
N GLN A 34 17.29 15.61 3.39
CA GLN A 34 18.45 14.72 3.53
C GLN A 34 17.98 13.26 3.42
N GLN A 35 18.38 12.60 2.33
CA GLN A 35 18.01 11.23 1.99
C GLN A 35 19.11 10.25 2.44
N PRO A 36 18.78 9.00 2.83
CA PRO A 36 19.80 8.01 3.14
C PRO A 36 20.48 7.47 1.87
N ASN A 37 21.77 7.15 1.98
CA ASN A 37 22.56 6.65 0.83
C ASN A 37 22.06 5.31 0.26
N TRP A 38 21.28 4.55 1.04
CA TRP A 38 20.70 3.28 0.62
C TRP A 38 19.29 3.41 0.01
N LYS A 39 18.77 4.63 -0.14
CA LYS A 39 17.48 4.85 -0.80
C LYS A 39 17.54 4.37 -2.25
N PRO A 40 16.57 3.56 -2.73
CA PRO A 40 16.46 3.23 -4.14
C PRO A 40 16.28 4.50 -4.99
N PRO A 41 16.75 4.50 -6.26
CA PRO A 41 16.47 5.59 -7.19
C PRO A 41 14.97 5.87 -7.31
N ASP A 42 14.57 7.15 -7.43
CA ASP A 42 13.16 7.56 -7.45
C ASP A 42 12.37 6.90 -8.59
N SER A 43 13.01 6.60 -9.71
CA SER A 43 12.40 5.90 -10.84
C SER A 43 11.93 4.46 -10.54
N PHE A 44 12.43 3.83 -9.48
CA PHE A 44 12.01 2.47 -9.08
C PHE A 44 10.66 2.47 -8.35
N PHE A 45 10.31 3.56 -7.66
CA PHE A 45 9.09 3.62 -6.86
C PHE A 45 7.81 3.37 -7.69
N PRO A 46 7.58 4.05 -8.83
CA PRO A 46 6.40 3.79 -9.65
C PRO A 46 6.32 2.34 -10.16
N VAL A 47 7.47 1.76 -10.53
CA VAL A 47 7.53 0.38 -11.03
C VAL A 47 7.13 -0.62 -9.93
N ILE A 48 7.74 -0.49 -8.75
CA ILE A 48 7.47 -1.38 -7.62
C ILE A 48 6.01 -1.24 -7.16
N TRP A 49 5.49 -0.03 -7.03
CA TRP A 49 4.10 0.21 -6.67
C TRP A 49 3.12 -0.35 -7.70
N SER A 50 3.42 -0.25 -9.00
CA SER A 50 2.59 -0.83 -10.05
C SER A 50 2.48 -2.36 -9.89
N ILE A 51 3.60 -3.04 -9.64
CA ILE A 51 3.62 -4.48 -9.39
C ILE A 51 2.81 -4.83 -8.13
N ILE A 52 2.99 -4.07 -7.05
CA ILE A 52 2.28 -4.27 -5.79
C ILE A 52 0.76 -4.13 -6.01
N PHE A 53 0.29 -3.07 -6.70
CA PHE A 53 -1.13 -2.87 -6.94
C PHE A 53 -1.74 -3.96 -7.84
N ILE A 54 -1.00 -4.47 -8.81
CA ILE A 54 -1.41 -5.65 -9.59
C ILE A 54 -1.61 -6.86 -8.65
N PHE A 55 -0.66 -7.12 -7.76
CA PHE A 55 -0.74 -8.25 -6.84
C PHE A 55 -1.87 -8.10 -5.81
N ILE A 56 -2.11 -6.88 -5.31
CA ILE A 56 -3.27 -6.57 -4.45
C ILE A 56 -4.58 -6.91 -5.18
N GLY A 57 -4.73 -6.45 -6.43
CA GLY A 57 -5.92 -6.71 -7.24
C GLY A 57 -6.15 -8.20 -7.52
N ILE A 58 -5.07 -8.94 -7.85
CA ILE A 58 -5.14 -10.40 -8.06
C ILE A 58 -5.50 -11.11 -6.75
N SER A 59 -4.86 -10.74 -5.63
CA SER A 59 -5.14 -11.29 -4.30
C SER A 59 -6.61 -11.13 -3.92
N PHE A 60 -7.16 -9.92 -4.09
CA PHE A 60 -8.57 -9.66 -3.88
C PHE A 60 -9.46 -10.56 -4.75
N GLY A 61 -9.23 -10.57 -6.06
CA GLY A 61 -10.06 -11.30 -7.02
C GLY A 61 -10.13 -12.81 -6.73
N ILE A 62 -8.99 -13.41 -6.38
CA ILE A 62 -8.92 -14.84 -6.03
C ILE A 62 -9.63 -15.10 -4.69
N SER A 63 -9.33 -14.31 -3.65
CA SER A 63 -9.91 -14.51 -2.31
C SER A 63 -11.42 -14.29 -2.33
N TYR A 64 -11.88 -13.25 -3.00
CA TYR A 64 -13.30 -12.94 -3.16
C TYR A 64 -14.06 -14.03 -3.94
N GLY A 65 -13.45 -14.56 -4.99
CA GLY A 65 -14.03 -15.66 -5.77
C GLY A 65 -14.15 -16.97 -5.01
N LYS A 66 -13.27 -17.19 -4.01
CA LYS A 66 -13.25 -18.38 -3.14
C LYS A 66 -14.04 -18.19 -1.84
N ALA A 67 -14.43 -16.97 -1.50
CA ALA A 67 -15.22 -16.70 -0.30
C ALA A 67 -16.63 -17.28 -0.45
N GLY A 68 -16.94 -18.30 0.37
CA GLY A 68 -18.13 -19.14 0.24
C GLY A 68 -19.44 -18.45 0.63
N ASN A 69 -19.40 -17.37 1.43
CA ASN A 69 -20.60 -16.69 1.92
C ASN A 69 -20.48 -15.16 1.83
N THR A 70 -21.63 -14.49 1.95
CA THR A 70 -21.75 -13.04 1.86
C THR A 70 -20.98 -12.31 2.94
N GLU A 71 -20.90 -12.87 4.17
CA GLU A 71 -20.19 -12.25 5.28
C GLU A 71 -18.68 -12.18 5.00
N ASN A 72 -18.07 -13.27 4.55
CA ASN A 72 -16.66 -13.31 4.19
C ASN A 72 -16.34 -12.34 3.03
N LYS A 73 -17.24 -12.26 2.03
CA LYS A 73 -17.10 -11.29 0.93
C LYS A 73 -17.12 -9.85 1.43
N ARG A 74 -18.04 -9.51 2.34
CA ARG A 74 -18.11 -8.16 2.95
C ARG A 74 -16.86 -7.85 3.77
N LYS A 75 -16.35 -8.79 4.56
CA LYS A 75 -15.09 -8.63 5.30
C LYS A 75 -13.90 -8.36 4.37
N LEU A 76 -13.78 -9.11 3.27
CA LEU A 76 -12.74 -8.88 2.27
C LEU A 76 -12.83 -7.47 1.67
N ILE A 77 -14.02 -7.07 1.19
CA ILE A 77 -14.24 -5.72 0.63
C ILE A 77 -13.82 -4.66 1.65
N PHE A 78 -14.33 -4.74 2.88
CA PHE A 78 -14.02 -3.76 3.91
C PHE A 78 -12.51 -3.65 4.17
N CYS A 79 -11.82 -4.79 4.35
CA CYS A 79 -10.39 -4.78 4.67
C CYS A 79 -9.52 -4.26 3.52
N PHE A 80 -9.85 -4.61 2.26
CA PHE A 80 -9.12 -4.09 1.12
C PHE A 80 -9.38 -2.59 0.90
N LEU A 81 -10.61 -2.12 1.08
CA LEU A 81 -10.93 -0.69 1.02
C LEU A 81 -10.23 0.08 2.13
N PHE A 82 -10.26 -0.43 3.37
CA PHE A 82 -9.59 0.20 4.50
C PHE A 82 -8.07 0.31 4.27
N ASN A 83 -7.44 -0.77 3.80
CA ASN A 83 -6.03 -0.75 3.43
C ASN A 83 -5.73 0.27 2.31
N GLY A 84 -6.57 0.33 1.27
CA GLY A 84 -6.44 1.31 0.19
C GLY A 84 -6.56 2.76 0.68
N LEU A 85 -7.48 3.03 1.61
CA LEU A 85 -7.61 4.36 2.23
C LEU A 85 -6.37 4.74 3.05
N LEU A 86 -5.81 3.81 3.83
CA LEU A 86 -4.56 4.04 4.55
C LEU A 86 -3.40 4.32 3.58
N ASN A 87 -3.29 3.57 2.49
CA ASN A 87 -2.25 3.81 1.49
C ASN A 87 -2.34 5.22 0.85
N ILE A 88 -3.56 5.67 0.54
CA ILE A 88 -3.79 7.05 0.05
C ILE A 88 -3.46 8.06 1.15
N LEU A 89 -3.87 7.81 2.40
CA LEU A 89 -3.64 8.69 3.53
C LEU A 89 -2.14 8.88 3.78
N TRP A 90 -1.34 7.82 3.67
CA TRP A 90 0.12 7.94 3.79
C TRP A 90 0.70 8.91 2.76
N SER A 91 0.32 8.78 1.48
CA SER A 91 0.77 9.69 0.40
C SER A 91 0.31 11.13 0.67
N PHE A 92 -0.92 11.31 1.13
CA PHE A 92 -1.47 12.62 1.48
C PHE A 92 -0.68 13.28 2.62
N LEU A 93 -0.40 12.55 3.70
CA LEU A 93 0.37 13.07 4.83
C LEU A 93 1.81 13.39 4.44
N TYR A 94 2.46 12.47 3.72
CA TYR A 94 3.87 12.60 3.41
C TYR A 94 4.15 13.67 2.36
N PHE A 95 3.48 13.61 1.21
CA PHE A 95 3.79 14.47 0.06
C PHE A 95 2.94 15.74 0.00
N TYR A 96 1.63 15.63 0.21
CA TYR A 96 0.74 16.78 0.08
C TYR A 96 0.83 17.71 1.30
N LEU A 97 0.73 17.17 2.50
CA LEU A 97 0.86 17.95 3.74
C LEU A 97 2.33 18.19 4.14
N LYS A 98 3.28 17.51 3.52
CA LYS A 98 4.72 17.60 3.86
C LYS A 98 4.99 17.31 5.34
N ARG A 99 4.26 16.33 5.88
CA ARG A 99 4.32 15.89 7.29
C ARG A 99 4.76 14.43 7.38
N PRO A 100 6.07 14.13 7.12
CA PRO A 100 6.62 12.79 7.24
C PRO A 100 6.49 12.21 8.66
N ASP A 101 6.43 13.06 9.68
CA ASP A 101 6.21 12.68 11.09
C ASP A 101 4.81 12.05 11.28
N PHE A 102 3.76 12.65 10.75
CA PHE A 102 2.42 12.05 10.79
C PHE A 102 2.31 10.82 9.89
N ALA A 103 2.95 10.84 8.73
CA ALA A 103 3.02 9.67 7.86
C ALA A 103 3.73 8.48 8.54
N LEU A 104 4.73 8.75 9.41
CA LEU A 104 5.42 7.72 10.19
C LEU A 104 4.51 7.09 11.26
N LEU A 105 3.60 7.85 11.84
CA LEU A 105 2.59 7.30 12.76
C LEU A 105 1.53 6.48 12.01
N GLU A 106 1.09 6.99 10.86
CA GLU A 106 0.08 6.33 10.03
C GLU A 106 0.57 5.00 9.46
N VAL A 107 1.82 4.91 9.00
CA VAL A 107 2.36 3.71 8.35
C VAL A 107 2.34 2.46 9.26
N VAL A 108 2.28 2.63 10.57
CA VAL A 108 2.09 1.52 11.52
C VAL A 108 0.73 0.86 11.31
N PHE A 109 -0.32 1.66 11.10
CA PHE A 109 -1.66 1.17 10.81
C PHE A 109 -1.73 0.56 9.41
N LEU A 110 -1.10 1.20 8.43
CA LEU A 110 -0.98 0.66 7.08
C LEU A 110 -0.30 -0.73 7.10
N TRP A 111 0.85 -0.85 7.76
CA TRP A 111 1.59 -2.10 7.88
C TRP A 111 0.76 -3.19 8.59
N GLY A 112 0.11 -2.85 9.70
CA GLY A 112 -0.79 -3.76 10.42
C GLY A 112 -1.98 -4.20 9.56
N SER A 113 -2.54 -3.31 8.74
CA SER A 113 -3.63 -3.64 7.82
C SER A 113 -3.21 -4.63 6.73
N ILE A 114 -1.94 -4.59 6.28
CA ILE A 114 -1.41 -5.57 5.32
C ILE A 114 -1.33 -6.96 5.96
N LEU A 115 -0.83 -7.05 7.20
CA LEU A 115 -0.85 -8.31 7.94
C LEU A 115 -2.27 -8.87 8.10
N LEU A 116 -3.23 -8.00 8.44
CA LEU A 116 -4.63 -8.39 8.55
C LEU A 116 -5.16 -8.92 7.21
N LEU A 117 -4.85 -8.25 6.09
CA LEU A 117 -5.20 -8.73 4.76
C LEU A 117 -4.59 -10.11 4.47
N MET A 118 -3.32 -10.32 4.80
CA MET A 118 -2.66 -11.62 4.62
C MET A 118 -3.36 -12.71 5.43
N LEU A 119 -3.73 -12.43 6.69
CA LEU A 119 -4.44 -13.37 7.55
C LEU A 119 -5.85 -13.70 7.06
N ILE A 120 -6.58 -12.69 6.56
CA ILE A 120 -7.95 -12.91 6.05
C ILE A 120 -7.92 -13.64 4.72
N THR A 121 -7.05 -13.26 3.80
CA THR A 121 -6.94 -13.89 2.48
C THR A 121 -6.42 -15.33 2.57
N SER A 122 -5.54 -15.64 3.52
CA SER A 122 -5.02 -17.02 3.72
C SER A 122 -6.12 -18.02 4.03
N LYS A 123 -7.21 -17.60 4.68
CA LYS A 123 -8.38 -18.46 4.96
C LYS A 123 -9.11 -18.91 3.68
N HIS A 124 -8.93 -18.20 2.58
CA HIS A 124 -9.54 -18.51 1.29
C HIS A 124 -8.52 -19.05 0.29
N SER A 125 -7.28 -18.55 0.33
CA SER A 125 -6.21 -18.96 -0.57
C SER A 125 -4.85 -18.54 -0.02
N THR A 126 -3.99 -19.50 0.30
CA THR A 126 -2.59 -19.25 0.68
C THR A 126 -1.85 -18.48 -0.41
N PHE A 127 -2.10 -18.80 -1.68
CA PHE A 127 -1.50 -18.08 -2.80
C PHE A 127 -1.87 -16.60 -2.81
N SER A 128 -3.15 -16.25 -2.52
CA SER A 128 -3.58 -14.85 -2.43
C SER A 128 -2.89 -14.12 -1.29
N SER A 129 -2.68 -14.78 -0.16
CA SER A 129 -1.92 -14.20 0.95
C SER A 129 -0.46 -13.95 0.59
N LEU A 130 0.19 -14.91 -0.07
CA LEU A 130 1.59 -14.78 -0.51
C LEU A 130 1.79 -13.65 -1.53
N LEU A 131 0.80 -13.35 -2.37
CA LEU A 131 0.85 -12.22 -3.29
C LEU A 131 0.95 -10.86 -2.57
N LEU A 132 0.58 -10.77 -1.30
CA LEU A 132 0.69 -9.56 -0.49
C LEU A 132 2.06 -9.41 0.19
N SER A 133 2.93 -10.44 0.15
CA SER A 133 4.24 -10.39 0.80
C SER A 133 5.17 -9.32 0.21
N PRO A 134 5.25 -9.07 -1.11
CA PRO A 134 6.04 -7.97 -1.64
C PRO A 134 5.55 -6.60 -1.16
N TYR A 135 4.24 -6.44 -0.95
CA TYR A 135 3.66 -5.23 -0.39
C TYR A 135 4.13 -5.00 1.05
N LEU A 136 4.07 -6.04 1.90
CA LEU A 136 4.55 -5.96 3.29
C LEU A 136 6.03 -5.60 3.36
N VAL A 137 6.87 -6.25 2.53
CA VAL A 137 8.31 -5.97 2.46
C VAL A 137 8.56 -4.54 2.03
N TRP A 138 7.86 -4.07 0.98
CA TRP A 138 8.04 -2.72 0.48
C TRP A 138 7.62 -1.64 1.47
N VAL A 139 6.49 -1.81 2.15
CA VAL A 139 6.05 -0.86 3.19
C VAL A 139 7.01 -0.88 4.38
N THR A 140 7.63 -2.01 4.72
CA THR A 140 8.69 -2.06 5.74
C THR A 140 9.89 -1.22 5.33
N ILE A 141 10.32 -1.29 4.06
CA ILE A 141 11.41 -0.44 3.53
C ILE A 141 10.99 1.03 3.54
N ALA A 142 9.77 1.35 3.09
CA ALA A 142 9.23 2.70 3.09
C ALA A 142 9.13 3.29 4.51
N THR A 143 8.75 2.48 5.50
CA THR A 143 8.73 2.88 6.91
C THR A 143 10.12 3.25 7.40
N LYS A 144 11.13 2.46 7.06
CA LYS A 144 12.52 2.74 7.42
C LYS A 144 13.05 4.01 6.75
N LEU A 145 12.67 4.25 5.48
CA LEU A 145 12.98 5.49 4.77
C LEU A 145 12.31 6.69 5.45
N ASN A 146 11.02 6.58 5.74
CA ASN A 146 10.24 7.64 6.40
C ASN A 146 10.83 7.97 7.79
N TYR A 147 11.17 6.94 8.57
CA TYR A 147 11.84 7.13 9.86
C TYR A 147 13.15 7.91 9.74
N TYR A 148 14.00 7.55 8.75
CA TYR A 148 15.24 8.27 8.50
C TYR A 148 14.98 9.75 8.16
N ILE A 149 14.00 10.03 7.28
CA ILE A 149 13.64 11.39 6.91
C ILE A 149 13.22 12.22 8.13
N VAL A 150 12.42 11.64 9.03
CA VAL A 150 11.96 12.33 10.24
C VAL A 150 13.14 12.68 11.16
N ILE A 151 14.06 11.75 11.37
CA ILE A 151 15.21 11.97 12.27
C ILE A 151 16.22 12.94 11.66
N ALA A 152 16.46 12.85 10.35
CA ALA A 152 17.50 13.65 9.69
C ALA A 152 17.07 15.10 9.38
N ASN A 153 15.74 15.35 9.25
CA ASN A 153 15.22 16.64 8.78
C ASN A 153 14.24 17.31 9.74
N GLY A 154 13.81 16.62 10.82
CA GLY A 154 12.86 17.20 11.78
C GLY A 154 13.43 18.34 12.62
N PRO A 155 12.57 19.11 13.29
CA PRO A 155 11.11 18.97 13.38
C PRO A 155 10.35 19.42 12.12
N PHE A 156 9.16 18.80 11.87
CA PHE A 156 8.28 19.11 10.74
C PHE A 156 7.04 19.87 11.19
#